data_77999345c6f07fa80a0ae09d921ed1da
#
_entry.id   77999345c6f07fa80a0ae09d921ed1da
#
_cell.length_a   1.000
_cell.length_b   1.000
_cell.length_c   1.000
_cell.angle_alpha   90.00
_cell.angle_beta   90.00
_cell.angle_gamma   90.00
#
_symmetry.space_group_name_H-M   'P 1'
#
loop_
_entity.id
_entity.type
_entity.pdbx_description
1 polymer ?
#
loop_
_entity_poly.entity_id
_entity_poly.type
_entity_poly.pdbx_seq_one_letter_code
_entity_poly.pdbx_strand_id
1 'polypeptide(L)'
;MPKRMMQAAVLHGREDVRIEQVPVPVAEPGELIVKVGVALTCGTDLKVFRRGYHARMLVPPALFGHELAGTVVEVGAGCTGFALGDRVVALNSAPCGTCYFCKRDQENLCDDLLFNNGAYAEYIRIPARIVEKNTLHVPASLALEHAALTEPLACALHGFEDSLPHAGDTVAVIGGGPLGLLMMHVAALDGCEVIGVVKHDGQVEAAVKLGAAHIVQTTRDANVIEAVRAFTPMRQGVDIAIEAVGIPDTWQQAVELVRKGGTVNFFGGCAKGTHVQLDTNLIHYSDITMRATFHHTPRICQRALAMIASERFQAEAFITGHAHLYELNKVFEQLMHRNNQIKTAIVP
;
A
#
# COMPACT_ATOMS: atom_id res chain seq x y z
N MET A 1 7.38 17.75 35.82
CA MET A 1 6.10 18.17 35.29
C MET A 1 5.34 16.93 34.82
N PRO A 2 4.03 16.83 34.96
CA PRO A 2 3.27 15.70 34.45
C PRO A 2 3.50 15.62 32.89
N LYS A 3 3.73 14.43 32.36
CA LYS A 3 3.87 14.24 30.94
C LYS A 3 2.54 14.58 30.27
N ARG A 4 2.59 15.36 29.19
CA ARG A 4 1.42 15.59 28.32
C ARG A 4 0.97 14.24 27.75
N MET A 5 -0.33 13.96 27.82
CA MET A 5 -0.91 12.71 27.33
C MET A 5 -1.63 12.95 25.99
N MET A 6 -1.75 11.91 25.19
CA MET A 6 -2.45 11.89 23.92
C MET A 6 -3.28 10.62 23.77
N GLN A 7 -4.31 10.67 22.94
CA GLN A 7 -5.03 9.47 22.52
C GLN A 7 -4.28 8.74 21.38
N ALA A 8 -4.20 7.42 21.50
CA ALA A 8 -3.60 6.57 20.48
C ALA A 8 -4.25 5.18 20.46
N ALA A 9 -4.28 4.57 19.29
CA ALA A 9 -4.65 3.17 19.14
C ALA A 9 -3.43 2.28 19.47
N VAL A 10 -3.61 1.40 20.45
CA VAL A 10 -2.61 0.41 20.86
C VAL A 10 -3.11 -0.99 20.53
N LEU A 11 -2.35 -1.71 19.72
CA LEU A 11 -2.61 -3.13 19.46
C LEU A 11 -2.04 -3.96 20.62
N HIS A 12 -2.91 -4.69 21.31
CA HIS A 12 -2.54 -5.59 22.42
C HIS A 12 -2.42 -7.05 21.98
N GLY A 13 -3.13 -7.42 20.90
CA GLY A 13 -3.16 -8.79 20.39
C GLY A 13 -4.18 -8.96 19.29
N ARG A 14 -4.58 -10.20 19.08
CA ARG A 14 -5.56 -10.56 18.05
C ARG A 14 -6.91 -9.91 18.35
N GLU A 15 -7.39 -9.10 17.39
CA GLU A 15 -8.67 -8.39 17.46
C GLU A 15 -8.81 -7.50 18.71
N ASP A 16 -7.68 -7.08 19.31
CA ASP A 16 -7.62 -6.27 20.51
C ASP A 16 -6.80 -4.99 20.25
N VAL A 17 -7.49 -3.98 19.73
CA VAL A 17 -7.00 -2.60 19.58
C VAL A 17 -7.77 -1.72 20.56
N ARG A 18 -7.04 -0.96 21.37
CA ARG A 18 -7.62 -0.08 22.41
C ARG A 18 -7.21 1.36 22.15
N ILE A 19 -8.15 2.28 22.32
CA ILE A 19 -7.84 3.71 22.34
C ILE A 19 -7.43 4.07 23.77
N GLU A 20 -6.17 4.42 23.95
CA GLU A 20 -5.57 4.64 25.25
C GLU A 20 -4.95 6.03 25.36
N GLN A 21 -4.84 6.52 26.62
CA GLN A 21 -4.04 7.68 26.93
C GLN A 21 -2.57 7.25 27.10
N VAL A 22 -1.72 7.70 26.16
CA VAL A 22 -0.28 7.43 26.20
C VAL A 22 0.51 8.74 26.28
N PRO A 23 1.75 8.75 26.77
CA PRO A 23 2.57 9.95 26.78
C PRO A 23 2.80 10.49 25.36
N VAL A 24 2.64 11.80 25.16
CA VAL A 24 3.07 12.46 23.91
C VAL A 24 4.58 12.23 23.77
N PRO A 25 5.05 11.73 22.61
CA PRO A 25 6.47 11.53 22.39
C PRO A 25 7.23 12.87 22.33
N VAL A 26 8.53 12.82 22.58
CA VAL A 26 9.46 13.95 22.49
C VAL A 26 10.47 13.61 21.37
N ALA A 27 10.88 14.60 20.60
CA ALA A 27 11.84 14.40 19.52
C ALA A 27 13.26 14.22 20.09
N GLU A 28 13.91 13.14 19.72
CA GLU A 28 15.35 12.94 19.91
C GLU A 28 16.15 13.64 18.79
N PRO A 29 17.49 13.72 18.87
CA PRO A 29 18.29 14.34 17.83
C PRO A 29 18.01 13.75 16.44
N GLY A 30 17.74 14.61 15.47
CA GLY A 30 17.39 14.22 14.08
C GLY A 30 15.95 13.80 13.85
N GLU A 31 15.13 13.71 14.89
CA GLU A 31 13.74 13.26 14.82
C GLU A 31 12.74 14.41 14.67
N LEU A 32 11.51 14.07 14.30
CA LEU A 32 10.37 14.99 14.30
C LEU A 32 9.23 14.42 15.14
N ILE A 33 8.44 15.33 15.77
CA ILE A 33 7.09 15.00 16.22
C ILE A 33 6.11 15.63 15.23
N VAL A 34 5.26 14.78 14.69
CA VAL A 34 4.20 15.19 13.76
C VAL A 34 2.86 15.08 14.49
N LYS A 35 2.09 16.18 14.51
CA LYS A 35 0.67 16.12 14.82
C LYS A 35 -0.02 15.47 13.63
N VAL A 36 -0.61 14.32 13.83
CA VAL A 36 -1.32 13.60 12.77
C VAL A 36 -2.55 14.40 12.37
N GLY A 37 -2.63 14.75 11.11
CA GLY A 37 -3.82 15.38 10.54
C GLY A 37 -4.83 14.33 10.08
N VAL A 38 -4.31 13.24 9.52
CA VAL A 38 -5.10 12.10 9.06
C VAL A 38 -4.22 10.86 8.95
N ALA A 39 -4.80 9.70 9.23
CA ALA A 39 -4.24 8.39 8.91
C ALA A 39 -5.23 7.61 8.03
N LEU A 40 -4.74 6.74 7.15
CA LEU A 40 -5.60 5.92 6.29
C LEU A 40 -5.59 4.45 6.74
N THR A 41 -6.72 3.79 6.55
CA THR A 41 -6.82 2.34 6.80
C THR A 41 -6.12 1.57 5.69
N CYS A 42 -5.42 0.49 6.07
CA CYS A 42 -4.71 -0.40 5.16
C CYS A 42 -5.18 -1.86 5.29
N GLY A 43 -5.16 -2.61 4.20
CA GLY A 43 -5.40 -4.05 4.23
C GLY A 43 -4.39 -4.81 5.08
N THR A 44 -3.17 -4.27 5.23
CA THR A 44 -2.15 -4.81 6.14
C THR A 44 -2.57 -4.63 7.59
N ASP A 45 -3.11 -3.47 7.98
CA ASP A 45 -3.62 -3.24 9.33
C ASP A 45 -4.75 -4.22 9.67
N LEU A 46 -5.67 -4.45 8.73
CA LEU A 46 -6.73 -5.43 8.91
C LEU A 46 -6.17 -6.86 9.08
N LYS A 47 -5.15 -7.25 8.31
CA LYS A 47 -4.47 -8.55 8.47
C LYS A 47 -3.78 -8.65 9.84
N VAL A 48 -3.15 -7.57 10.30
CA VAL A 48 -2.47 -7.49 11.61
C VAL A 48 -3.48 -7.53 12.73
N PHE A 49 -4.57 -6.78 12.66
CA PHE A 49 -5.67 -6.83 13.61
C PHE A 49 -6.19 -8.27 13.81
N ARG A 50 -6.47 -8.97 12.71
CA ARG A 50 -6.95 -10.36 12.75
C ARG A 50 -5.93 -11.39 13.25
N ARG A 51 -4.63 -11.14 13.09
CA ARG A 51 -3.55 -12.04 13.50
C ARG A 51 -2.99 -11.71 14.88
N GLY A 52 -3.06 -10.45 15.30
CA GLY A 52 -2.50 -9.93 16.54
C GLY A 52 -1.03 -9.52 16.44
N TYR A 53 -0.37 -9.63 15.30
CA TYR A 53 1.04 -9.23 15.10
C TYR A 53 1.41 -9.07 13.63
N HIS A 54 2.56 -8.42 13.39
CA HIS A 54 3.24 -8.45 12.10
C HIS A 54 4.71 -8.86 12.29
N ALA A 55 5.16 -9.82 11.48
CA ALA A 55 6.47 -10.45 11.68
C ALA A 55 7.69 -9.50 11.58
N ARG A 56 7.53 -8.33 10.91
CA ARG A 56 8.60 -7.35 10.70
C ARG A 56 8.28 -5.96 11.25
N MET A 57 6.99 -5.56 11.29
CA MET A 57 6.62 -4.17 11.54
C MET A 57 6.31 -3.87 12.99
N LEU A 58 5.65 -4.77 13.73
CA LEU A 58 5.27 -4.54 15.12
C LEU A 58 5.00 -5.84 15.89
N VAL A 59 5.33 -5.77 17.19
CA VAL A 59 5.03 -6.82 18.18
C VAL A 59 4.23 -6.16 19.32
N PRO A 60 3.04 -6.67 19.65
CA PRO A 60 2.22 -6.11 20.74
C PRO A 60 2.89 -6.19 22.13
N PRO A 61 2.56 -5.23 23.04
CA PRO A 61 1.72 -4.05 22.81
C PRO A 61 2.46 -2.99 21.99
N ALA A 62 1.80 -2.42 20.97
CA ALA A 62 2.43 -1.44 20.09
C ALA A 62 1.43 -0.41 19.57
N LEU A 63 1.89 0.81 19.31
CA LEU A 63 1.13 1.82 18.58
C LEU A 63 0.83 1.33 17.17
N PHE A 64 -0.36 1.67 16.64
CA PHE A 64 -0.90 1.04 15.45
C PHE A 64 -1.14 2.04 14.31
N GLY A 65 -1.15 1.52 13.05
CA GLY A 65 -1.30 2.32 11.83
C GLY A 65 0.03 2.80 11.25
N HIS A 66 0.06 3.02 9.92
CA HIS A 66 1.32 3.32 9.22
C HIS A 66 1.20 4.23 8.00
N GLU A 67 0.00 4.61 7.57
CA GLU A 67 -0.24 5.55 6.47
C GLU A 67 -0.72 6.87 7.08
N LEU A 68 0.03 7.97 6.95
CA LEU A 68 -0.32 9.24 7.58
C LEU A 68 0.18 10.47 6.82
N ALA A 69 -0.48 11.59 7.04
CA ALA A 69 0.06 12.93 6.80
C ALA A 69 -0.32 13.85 7.96
N GLY A 70 0.50 14.87 8.21
CA GLY A 70 0.30 15.76 9.34
C GLY A 70 1.16 17.02 9.31
N THR A 71 1.31 17.65 10.47
CA THR A 71 2.06 18.89 10.64
C THR A 71 3.16 18.72 11.68
N VAL A 72 4.35 19.18 11.39
CA VAL A 72 5.50 19.15 12.30
C VAL A 72 5.24 20.09 13.49
N VAL A 73 5.32 19.56 14.71
CA VAL A 73 5.10 20.31 15.95
C VAL A 73 6.32 20.34 16.88
N GLU A 74 7.32 19.48 16.61
CA GLU A 74 8.61 19.51 17.30
C GLU A 74 9.70 19.03 16.35
N VAL A 75 10.87 19.67 16.42
CA VAL A 75 12.04 19.36 15.60
C VAL A 75 13.20 19.05 16.54
N GLY A 76 13.72 17.85 16.47
CA GLY A 76 14.86 17.39 17.26
C GLY A 76 16.16 18.09 16.88
N ALA A 77 17.08 18.18 17.82
CA ALA A 77 18.38 18.82 17.61
C ALA A 77 19.11 18.19 16.40
N GLY A 78 19.71 19.03 15.55
CA GLY A 78 20.46 18.58 14.36
C GLY A 78 19.59 18.11 13.19
N CYS A 79 18.28 18.11 13.31
CA CYS A 79 17.38 17.88 12.17
C CYS A 79 17.45 19.10 11.23
N THR A 80 17.67 18.85 9.95
CA THR A 80 17.72 19.89 8.91
C THR A 80 16.64 19.61 7.85
N GLY A 81 16.20 20.67 7.17
CA GLY A 81 15.22 20.55 6.08
C GLY A 81 13.76 20.58 6.52
N PHE A 82 13.46 20.61 7.83
CA PHE A 82 12.12 20.72 8.37
C PHE A 82 12.02 21.79 9.46
N ALA A 83 10.86 22.43 9.54
CA ALA A 83 10.54 23.48 10.51
C ALA A 83 9.17 23.20 11.16
N LEU A 84 8.91 23.90 12.29
CA LEU A 84 7.59 23.89 12.92
C LEU A 84 6.53 24.42 11.95
N GLY A 85 5.43 23.72 11.82
CA GLY A 85 4.33 24.05 10.93
C GLY A 85 4.42 23.42 9.54
N ASP A 86 5.54 22.79 9.17
CA ASP A 86 5.65 22.10 7.89
C ASP A 86 4.63 20.98 7.79
N ARG A 87 3.96 20.91 6.65
CA ARG A 87 3.05 19.82 6.31
C ARG A 87 3.86 18.69 5.69
N VAL A 88 3.74 17.50 6.25
CA VAL A 88 4.57 16.35 5.84
C VAL A 88 3.75 15.08 5.69
N VAL A 89 4.22 14.21 4.80
CA VAL A 89 3.93 12.78 4.80
C VAL A 89 5.21 12.06 5.22
N ALA A 90 5.12 11.24 6.27
CA ALA A 90 6.22 10.41 6.70
C ALA A 90 5.90 8.95 6.39
N LEU A 91 6.74 8.32 5.56
CA LEU A 91 6.56 6.94 5.15
C LEU A 91 6.88 5.99 6.31
N ASN A 92 6.32 4.80 6.26
CA ASN A 92 6.40 3.85 7.36
C ASN A 92 7.74 3.11 7.45
N SER A 93 8.70 3.38 6.56
CA SER A 93 10.01 2.73 6.63
C SER A 93 11.13 3.56 6.02
N ALA A 94 12.38 3.23 6.41
CA ALA A 94 13.57 3.75 5.77
C ALA A 94 14.70 2.70 5.72
N PRO A 95 15.42 2.60 4.57
CA PRO A 95 16.57 1.72 4.41
C PRO A 95 17.81 2.27 5.15
N CYS A 96 18.77 1.39 5.48
CA CYS A 96 20.02 1.82 6.13
C CYS A 96 20.95 2.60 5.18
N GLY A 97 20.84 2.41 3.87
CA GLY A 97 21.68 3.04 2.85
C GLY A 97 23.08 2.42 2.67
N THR A 98 23.49 1.46 3.51
CA THR A 98 24.87 0.94 3.52
C THR A 98 25.02 -0.55 3.27
N CYS A 99 23.97 -1.35 3.42
CA CYS A 99 24.01 -2.80 3.23
C CYS A 99 24.14 -3.20 1.75
N TYR A 100 24.32 -4.49 1.52
CA TYR A 100 24.46 -5.06 0.18
C TYR A 100 23.34 -4.67 -0.77
N PHE A 101 22.09 -4.71 -0.29
CA PHE A 101 20.90 -4.41 -1.09
C PHE A 101 20.78 -2.91 -1.39
N CYS A 102 21.00 -2.04 -0.38
CA CYS A 102 20.95 -0.59 -0.58
C CYS A 102 21.96 -0.11 -1.61
N LYS A 103 23.16 -0.70 -1.66
CA LYS A 103 24.20 -0.36 -2.65
C LYS A 103 23.88 -0.84 -4.08
N ARG A 104 22.77 -1.53 -4.29
CA ARG A 104 22.29 -2.05 -5.57
C ARG A 104 20.91 -1.54 -5.93
N ASP A 105 20.49 -0.44 -5.33
CA ASP A 105 19.15 0.16 -5.54
C ASP A 105 17.98 -0.80 -5.21
N GLN A 106 18.25 -1.78 -4.34
CA GLN A 106 17.28 -2.74 -3.82
C GLN A 106 16.92 -2.40 -2.36
N GLU A 107 16.62 -1.14 -2.09
CA GLU A 107 16.44 -0.58 -0.75
C GLU A 107 15.25 -1.19 0.00
N ASN A 108 14.22 -1.64 -0.72
CA ASN A 108 13.09 -2.41 -0.19
C ASN A 108 13.50 -3.76 0.44
N LEU A 109 14.66 -4.30 0.05
CA LEU A 109 15.24 -5.53 0.58
C LEU A 109 16.31 -5.28 1.64
N CYS A 110 16.43 -4.06 2.15
CA CYS A 110 17.43 -3.68 3.15
C CYS A 110 17.46 -4.65 4.34
N ASP A 111 18.67 -5.10 4.73
CA ASP A 111 18.85 -6.01 5.89
C ASP A 111 18.41 -5.39 7.20
N ASP A 112 18.54 -4.06 7.32
CA ASP A 112 18.12 -3.25 8.46
C ASP A 112 17.07 -2.22 8.04
N LEU A 113 15.97 -2.70 7.45
CA LEU A 113 14.83 -1.87 7.10
C LEU A 113 14.09 -1.44 8.37
N LEU A 114 14.21 -0.15 8.70
CA LEU A 114 13.54 0.43 9.86
C LEU A 114 12.06 0.65 9.53
N PHE A 115 11.17 0.11 10.37
CA PHE A 115 9.72 0.39 10.29
C PHE A 115 9.27 1.34 11.39
N ASN A 116 8.25 2.15 11.11
CA ASN A 116 7.57 3.02 12.06
C ASN A 116 6.05 2.80 12.00
N ASN A 117 5.43 2.75 13.17
CA ASN A 117 3.99 2.60 13.35
C ASN A 117 3.49 3.61 14.38
N GLY A 118 2.17 3.81 14.43
CA GLY A 118 1.54 4.74 15.37
C GLY A 118 0.79 5.87 14.68
N ALA A 119 0.39 5.67 13.42
CA ALA A 119 -0.37 6.64 12.66
C ALA A 119 -1.79 6.90 13.24
N TYR A 120 -2.39 5.92 13.91
CA TYR A 120 -3.67 6.10 14.59
C TYR A 120 -3.47 6.69 15.99
N ALA A 121 -2.97 7.93 16.05
CA ALA A 121 -2.70 8.69 17.28
C ALA A 121 -2.75 10.20 16.99
N GLU A 122 -2.89 11.02 18.03
CA GLU A 122 -2.84 12.49 17.87
C GLU A 122 -1.45 12.98 17.45
N TYR A 123 -0.38 12.31 17.91
CA TYR A 123 1.01 12.64 17.59
C TYR A 123 1.81 11.37 17.32
N ILE A 124 2.76 11.48 16.41
CA ILE A 124 3.70 10.38 16.08
C ILE A 124 5.13 10.91 16.09
N ARG A 125 6.04 10.12 16.63
CA ARG A 125 7.49 10.34 16.51
C ARG A 125 7.98 9.74 15.20
N ILE A 126 8.67 10.53 14.41
CA ILE A 126 9.31 10.10 13.18
C ILE A 126 10.80 9.93 13.45
N PRO A 127 11.32 8.68 13.40
CA PRO A 127 12.74 8.39 13.64
C PRO A 127 13.66 9.11 12.65
N ALA A 128 14.85 9.51 13.09
CA ALA A 128 15.82 10.30 12.33
C ALA A 128 16.11 9.75 10.93
N ARG A 129 16.23 8.42 10.78
CA ARG A 129 16.45 7.77 9.48
C ARG A 129 15.26 7.94 8.52
N ILE A 130 14.03 7.92 9.04
CA ILE A 130 12.83 8.17 8.23
C ILE A 130 12.73 9.66 7.90
N VAL A 131 13.09 10.54 8.83
CA VAL A 131 13.18 11.98 8.56
C VAL A 131 14.13 12.25 7.40
N GLU A 132 15.33 11.69 7.46
CA GLU A 132 16.36 11.90 6.42
C GLU A 132 15.98 11.32 5.05
N LYS A 133 15.39 10.13 5.02
CA LYS A 133 15.27 9.36 3.78
C LYS A 133 13.87 9.32 3.20
N ASN A 134 12.84 9.44 4.04
CA ASN A 134 11.49 9.08 3.63
C ASN A 134 10.40 9.93 4.31
N THR A 135 10.72 11.20 4.66
CA THR A 135 9.74 12.23 5.04
C THR A 135 9.72 13.29 3.94
N LEU A 136 8.55 13.62 3.45
CA LEU A 136 8.38 14.51 2.29
C LEU A 136 7.47 15.69 2.66
N HIS A 137 7.80 16.89 2.16
CA HIS A 137 6.93 18.06 2.28
C HIS A 137 5.68 17.88 1.41
N VAL A 138 4.53 18.14 2.00
CA VAL A 138 3.25 18.12 1.30
C VAL A 138 3.00 19.51 0.69
N PRO A 139 2.78 19.63 -0.63
CA PRO A 139 2.43 20.89 -1.28
C PRO A 139 1.25 21.58 -0.59
N ALA A 140 1.27 22.90 -0.51
CA ALA A 140 0.23 23.67 0.18
C ALA A 140 -1.18 23.44 -0.39
N SER A 141 -1.29 23.21 -1.69
CA SER A 141 -2.54 22.92 -2.41
C SER A 141 -3.08 21.51 -2.19
N LEU A 142 -2.23 20.56 -1.75
CA LEU A 142 -2.63 19.16 -1.61
C LEU A 142 -3.27 18.92 -0.24
N ALA A 143 -4.47 18.32 -0.19
CA ALA A 143 -5.10 17.91 1.06
C ALA A 143 -4.25 16.85 1.79
N LEU A 144 -4.20 16.88 3.13
CA LEU A 144 -3.43 15.90 3.91
C LEU A 144 -3.94 14.47 3.70
N GLU A 145 -5.26 14.29 3.57
CA GLU A 145 -5.84 12.96 3.31
C GLU A 145 -5.37 12.38 1.98
N HIS A 146 -5.25 13.23 0.93
CA HIS A 146 -4.68 12.79 -0.34
C HIS A 146 -3.18 12.48 -0.20
N ALA A 147 -2.42 13.32 0.51
CA ALA A 147 -1.01 13.09 0.76
C ALA A 147 -0.74 11.78 1.51
N ALA A 148 -1.63 11.37 2.43
CA ALA A 148 -1.50 10.11 3.16
C ALA A 148 -1.56 8.87 2.26
N LEU A 149 -2.06 8.98 1.01
CA LEU A 149 -2.01 7.92 -0.01
C LEU A 149 -0.59 7.65 -0.53
N THR A 150 0.40 8.46 -0.17
CA THR A 150 1.77 8.32 -0.72
C THR A 150 2.37 6.94 -0.43
N GLU A 151 2.18 6.41 0.78
CA GLU A 151 2.72 5.09 1.14
C GLU A 151 2.11 3.97 0.28
N PRO A 152 0.78 3.77 0.27
CA PRO A 152 0.19 2.69 -0.52
C PRO A 152 0.35 2.90 -2.03
N LEU A 153 0.34 4.14 -2.52
CA LEU A 153 0.62 4.40 -3.92
C LEU A 153 2.07 4.10 -4.29
N ALA A 154 3.04 4.38 -3.42
CA ALA A 154 4.43 4.01 -3.64
C ALA A 154 4.60 2.49 -3.77
N CYS A 155 3.89 1.71 -2.95
CA CYS A 155 3.86 0.26 -3.08
C CYS A 155 3.25 -0.19 -4.42
N ALA A 156 2.12 0.39 -4.82
CA ALA A 156 1.45 0.07 -6.10
C ALA A 156 2.32 0.44 -7.31
N LEU A 157 2.91 1.63 -7.28
CA LEU A 157 3.80 2.13 -8.33
C LEU A 157 5.05 1.27 -8.48
N HIS A 158 5.65 0.84 -7.36
CA HIS A 158 6.80 -0.07 -7.38
C HIS A 158 6.45 -1.42 -8.02
N GLY A 159 5.33 -2.03 -7.62
CA GLY A 159 4.87 -3.29 -8.22
C GLY A 159 4.56 -3.17 -9.70
N PHE A 160 3.96 -2.06 -10.13
CA PHE A 160 3.68 -1.81 -11.53
C PHE A 160 4.98 -1.62 -12.35
N GLU A 161 5.89 -0.76 -11.90
CA GLU A 161 7.16 -0.51 -12.61
C GLU A 161 8.06 -1.75 -12.70
N ASP A 162 8.11 -2.56 -11.63
CA ASP A 162 8.84 -3.82 -11.63
C ASP A 162 8.28 -4.83 -12.65
N SER A 163 7.04 -4.66 -13.09
CA SER A 163 6.45 -5.49 -14.14
C SER A 163 6.95 -5.13 -15.54
N LEU A 164 7.73 -4.04 -15.68
CA LEU A 164 8.31 -3.52 -16.93
C LEU A 164 7.24 -3.21 -17.99
N PRO A 165 6.21 -2.42 -17.69
CA PRO A 165 5.13 -2.12 -18.59
C PRO A 165 5.57 -1.22 -19.75
N HIS A 166 4.84 -1.33 -20.86
CA HIS A 166 4.91 -0.39 -21.98
C HIS A 166 3.51 0.15 -22.27
N ALA A 167 3.44 1.39 -22.75
CA ALA A 167 2.17 1.96 -23.19
C ALA A 167 1.52 1.08 -24.29
N GLY A 168 0.25 0.75 -24.09
CA GLY A 168 -0.49 -0.16 -24.97
C GLY A 168 -0.46 -1.63 -24.55
N ASP A 169 0.31 -2.01 -23.52
CA ASP A 169 0.25 -3.36 -22.96
C ASP A 169 -1.13 -3.64 -22.34
N THR A 170 -1.59 -4.88 -22.47
CA THR A 170 -2.74 -5.37 -21.70
C THR A 170 -2.28 -5.83 -20.31
N VAL A 171 -2.85 -5.25 -19.26
CA VAL A 171 -2.48 -5.52 -17.87
C VAL A 171 -3.68 -6.09 -17.10
N ALA A 172 -3.61 -7.34 -16.68
CA ALA A 172 -4.58 -7.92 -15.76
C ALA A 172 -4.13 -7.69 -14.32
N VAL A 173 -4.99 -7.09 -13.49
CA VAL A 173 -4.77 -6.94 -12.05
C VAL A 173 -5.75 -7.82 -11.30
N ILE A 174 -5.25 -8.82 -10.58
CA ILE A 174 -6.05 -9.73 -9.76
C ILE A 174 -6.18 -9.15 -8.36
N GLY A 175 -7.39 -8.72 -8.02
CA GLY A 175 -7.73 -8.15 -6.71
C GLY A 175 -8.26 -6.73 -6.79
N GLY A 176 -9.50 -6.52 -6.32
CA GLY A 176 -10.19 -5.22 -6.24
C GLY A 176 -10.07 -4.57 -4.85
N GLY A 177 -9.03 -4.90 -4.07
CA GLY A 177 -8.71 -4.19 -2.83
C GLY A 177 -7.99 -2.86 -3.10
N PRO A 178 -7.75 -2.03 -2.05
CA PRO A 178 -7.13 -0.71 -2.22
C PRO A 178 -5.85 -0.72 -3.06
N LEU A 179 -4.97 -1.70 -2.83
CA LEU A 179 -3.71 -1.83 -3.56
C LEU A 179 -3.92 -2.21 -5.03
N GLY A 180 -4.79 -3.19 -5.31
CA GLY A 180 -5.10 -3.58 -6.69
C GLY A 180 -5.75 -2.44 -7.47
N LEU A 181 -6.66 -1.69 -6.84
CA LEU A 181 -7.28 -0.50 -7.44
C LEU A 181 -6.25 0.60 -7.73
N LEU A 182 -5.27 0.82 -6.83
CA LEU A 182 -4.15 1.73 -7.09
C LEU A 182 -3.31 1.28 -8.29
N MET A 183 -3.01 -0.03 -8.40
CA MET A 183 -2.29 -0.59 -9.54
C MET A 183 -3.06 -0.46 -10.85
N MET A 184 -4.38 -0.72 -10.85
CA MET A 184 -5.25 -0.50 -12.03
C MET A 184 -5.21 0.96 -12.47
N HIS A 185 -5.32 1.90 -11.52
CA HIS A 185 -5.29 3.32 -11.81
C HIS A 185 -3.94 3.77 -12.37
N VAL A 186 -2.83 3.34 -11.75
CA VAL A 186 -1.47 3.63 -12.26
C VAL A 186 -1.27 3.08 -13.67
N ALA A 187 -1.67 1.83 -13.92
CA ALA A 187 -1.56 1.22 -15.26
C ALA A 187 -2.38 1.97 -16.31
N ALA A 188 -3.60 2.39 -15.97
CA ALA A 188 -4.44 3.19 -16.86
C ALA A 188 -3.83 4.57 -17.15
N LEU A 189 -3.25 5.24 -16.14
CA LEU A 189 -2.55 6.52 -16.32
C LEU A 189 -1.30 6.42 -17.18
N ASP A 190 -0.65 5.24 -17.19
CA ASP A 190 0.53 4.94 -18.01
C ASP A 190 0.17 4.50 -19.45
N GLY A 191 -1.12 4.42 -19.76
CA GLY A 191 -1.63 4.11 -21.11
C GLY A 191 -1.75 2.63 -21.40
N CYS A 192 -1.80 1.77 -20.37
CA CYS A 192 -2.09 0.34 -20.53
C CYS A 192 -3.59 0.08 -20.67
N GLU A 193 -3.96 -1.00 -21.36
CA GLU A 193 -5.33 -1.53 -21.38
C GLU A 193 -5.54 -2.42 -20.16
N VAL A 194 -6.29 -1.94 -19.16
CA VAL A 194 -6.42 -2.59 -17.85
C VAL A 194 -7.62 -3.53 -17.81
N ILE A 195 -7.38 -4.78 -17.38
CA ILE A 195 -8.40 -5.78 -17.08
C ILE A 195 -8.43 -6.00 -15.58
N GLY A 196 -9.49 -5.52 -14.90
CA GLY A 196 -9.68 -5.74 -13.47
C GLY A 196 -10.31 -7.11 -13.19
N VAL A 197 -9.62 -7.98 -12.44
CA VAL A 197 -10.17 -9.27 -11.96
C VAL A 197 -10.60 -9.08 -10.51
N VAL A 198 -11.91 -8.93 -10.29
CA VAL A 198 -12.48 -8.51 -9.00
C VAL A 198 -13.61 -9.45 -8.56
N LYS A 199 -14.01 -9.38 -7.29
CA LYS A 199 -14.97 -10.35 -6.72
C LYS A 199 -16.34 -9.74 -6.39
N HIS A 200 -16.39 -8.48 -5.97
CA HIS A 200 -17.60 -7.85 -5.40
C HIS A 200 -18.07 -6.69 -6.27
N ASP A 201 -19.37 -6.43 -6.29
CA ASP A 201 -19.99 -5.39 -7.12
C ASP A 201 -19.39 -4.00 -6.87
N GLY A 202 -19.18 -3.60 -5.62
CA GLY A 202 -18.52 -2.32 -5.31
C GLY A 202 -17.07 -2.23 -5.82
N GLN A 203 -16.39 -3.36 -6.00
CA GLN A 203 -15.05 -3.38 -6.62
C GLN A 203 -15.14 -3.21 -8.13
N VAL A 204 -16.21 -3.69 -8.78
CA VAL A 204 -16.47 -3.47 -10.20
C VAL A 204 -16.62 -1.98 -10.49
N GLU A 205 -17.50 -1.30 -9.73
CA GLU A 205 -17.73 0.14 -9.87
C GLU A 205 -16.45 0.95 -9.65
N ALA A 206 -15.70 0.62 -8.60
CA ALA A 206 -14.44 1.29 -8.28
C ALA A 206 -13.38 1.08 -9.37
N ALA A 207 -13.21 -0.14 -9.88
CA ALA A 207 -12.24 -0.45 -10.91
C ALA A 207 -12.55 0.28 -12.24
N VAL A 208 -13.81 0.31 -12.65
CA VAL A 208 -14.26 1.07 -13.84
C VAL A 208 -13.98 2.57 -13.67
N LYS A 209 -14.34 3.15 -12.52
CA LYS A 209 -14.09 4.56 -12.21
C LYS A 209 -12.60 4.90 -12.26
N LEU A 210 -11.73 3.97 -11.87
CA LEU A 210 -10.28 4.13 -11.81
C LEU A 210 -9.55 3.73 -13.09
N GLY A 211 -10.29 3.47 -14.19
CA GLY A 211 -9.73 3.34 -15.52
C GLY A 211 -9.55 1.90 -16.02
N ALA A 212 -10.12 0.90 -15.34
CA ALA A 212 -10.16 -0.44 -15.91
C ALA A 212 -11.07 -0.45 -17.17
N ALA A 213 -10.48 -0.82 -18.31
CA ALA A 213 -11.19 -0.91 -19.58
C ALA A 213 -12.15 -2.11 -19.61
N HIS A 214 -11.76 -3.20 -18.94
CA HIS A 214 -12.53 -4.44 -18.84
C HIS A 214 -12.57 -4.96 -17.43
N ILE A 215 -13.65 -5.64 -17.08
CA ILE A 215 -13.83 -6.27 -15.77
C ILE A 215 -14.17 -7.75 -15.94
N VAL A 216 -13.46 -8.58 -15.21
CA VAL A 216 -13.81 -9.98 -14.97
C VAL A 216 -14.21 -10.13 -13.53
N GLN A 217 -15.52 -10.27 -13.27
CA GLN A 217 -16.01 -10.53 -11.94
C GLN A 217 -15.96 -12.03 -11.65
N THR A 218 -15.19 -12.41 -10.61
CA THR A 218 -15.03 -13.81 -10.24
C THR A 218 -16.28 -14.33 -9.53
N THR A 219 -16.90 -15.36 -10.09
CA THR A 219 -17.97 -16.15 -9.45
C THR A 219 -17.46 -17.57 -9.22
N ARG A 220 -18.25 -18.40 -8.49
CA ARG A 220 -17.87 -19.78 -8.16
C ARG A 220 -17.60 -20.65 -9.41
N ASP A 221 -18.31 -20.35 -10.50
CA ASP A 221 -18.31 -21.16 -11.74
C ASP A 221 -17.60 -20.43 -12.91
N ALA A 222 -17.04 -19.24 -12.66
CA ALA A 222 -16.38 -18.46 -13.71
C ALA A 222 -15.00 -19.03 -14.05
N ASN A 223 -14.79 -19.36 -15.30
CA ASN A 223 -13.44 -19.60 -15.82
C ASN A 223 -12.76 -18.23 -16.06
N VAL A 224 -12.05 -17.76 -15.03
CA VAL A 224 -11.37 -16.46 -15.02
C VAL A 224 -10.37 -16.36 -16.17
N ILE A 225 -9.65 -17.44 -16.48
CA ILE A 225 -8.62 -17.46 -17.52
C ILE A 225 -9.25 -17.18 -18.89
N GLU A 226 -10.30 -17.92 -19.21
CA GLU A 226 -11.01 -17.74 -20.49
C GLU A 226 -11.72 -16.38 -20.59
N ALA A 227 -12.25 -15.87 -19.48
CA ALA A 227 -12.89 -14.57 -19.44
C ALA A 227 -11.89 -13.43 -19.69
N VAL A 228 -10.70 -13.46 -19.07
CA VAL A 228 -9.63 -12.48 -19.32
C VAL A 228 -9.13 -12.60 -20.75
N ARG A 229 -8.84 -13.80 -21.23
CA ARG A 229 -8.38 -14.03 -22.60
C ARG A 229 -9.35 -13.52 -23.66
N ALA A 230 -10.65 -13.49 -23.37
CA ALA A 230 -11.66 -12.97 -24.30
C ALA A 230 -11.45 -11.49 -24.64
N PHE A 231 -10.79 -10.73 -23.77
CA PHE A 231 -10.45 -9.32 -23.97
C PHE A 231 -9.06 -9.11 -24.61
N THR A 232 -8.32 -10.16 -24.89
CA THR A 232 -6.96 -10.05 -25.46
C THR A 232 -6.95 -10.44 -26.94
N PRO A 233 -6.04 -9.85 -27.77
CA PRO A 233 -5.89 -10.22 -29.16
C PRO A 233 -5.72 -11.73 -29.35
N MET A 234 -6.48 -12.33 -30.26
CA MET A 234 -6.47 -13.78 -30.55
C MET A 234 -6.64 -14.67 -29.30
N ARG A 235 -7.15 -14.15 -28.19
CA ARG A 235 -7.35 -14.85 -26.90
C ARG A 235 -6.06 -15.45 -26.32
N GLN A 236 -4.92 -14.84 -26.59
CA GLN A 236 -3.62 -15.42 -26.22
C GLN A 236 -3.19 -15.14 -24.76
N GLY A 237 -3.86 -14.26 -24.05
CA GLY A 237 -3.53 -13.82 -22.70
C GLY A 237 -2.97 -12.40 -22.65
N VAL A 238 -2.75 -11.88 -21.46
CA VAL A 238 -2.28 -10.50 -21.23
C VAL A 238 -0.75 -10.39 -21.33
N ASP A 239 -0.25 -9.18 -21.57
CA ASP A 239 1.18 -8.88 -21.52
C ASP A 239 1.71 -9.00 -20.10
N ILE A 240 0.95 -8.47 -19.13
CA ILE A 240 1.33 -8.44 -17.72
C ILE A 240 0.14 -8.90 -16.86
N ALA A 241 0.42 -9.78 -15.89
CA ALA A 241 -0.51 -10.13 -14.83
C ALA A 241 0.07 -9.72 -13.47
N ILE A 242 -0.65 -8.87 -12.72
CA ILE A 242 -0.26 -8.45 -11.37
C ILE A 242 -1.18 -9.10 -10.35
N GLU A 243 -0.62 -9.91 -9.47
CA GLU A 243 -1.35 -10.55 -8.39
C GLU A 243 -1.30 -9.68 -7.12
N ALA A 244 -2.46 -9.19 -6.65
CA ALA A 244 -2.58 -8.26 -5.52
C ALA A 244 -3.49 -8.77 -4.38
N VAL A 245 -3.78 -10.08 -4.31
CA VAL A 245 -4.61 -10.73 -3.27
C VAL A 245 -3.77 -11.43 -2.20
N GLY A 246 -2.81 -12.25 -2.65
CA GLY A 246 -1.91 -13.02 -1.79
C GLY A 246 -2.51 -14.35 -1.30
N ILE A 247 -3.08 -15.15 -2.20
CA ILE A 247 -3.51 -16.52 -1.94
C ILE A 247 -3.00 -17.46 -3.05
N PRO A 248 -2.80 -18.79 -2.77
CA PRO A 248 -2.25 -19.72 -3.73
C PRO A 248 -2.98 -19.77 -5.07
N ASP A 249 -4.30 -19.81 -5.05
CA ASP A 249 -5.13 -19.93 -6.26
C ASP A 249 -4.94 -18.74 -7.21
N THR A 250 -4.87 -17.52 -6.67
CA THR A 250 -4.64 -16.32 -7.50
C THR A 250 -3.21 -16.24 -8.03
N TRP A 251 -2.23 -16.80 -7.30
CA TRP A 251 -0.86 -16.95 -7.80
C TRP A 251 -0.80 -17.89 -9.00
N GLN A 252 -1.49 -19.04 -8.94
CA GLN A 252 -1.57 -19.97 -10.07
C GLN A 252 -2.29 -19.32 -11.26
N GLN A 253 -3.43 -18.69 -11.01
CA GLN A 253 -4.18 -17.97 -12.04
C GLN A 253 -3.34 -16.91 -12.75
N ALA A 254 -2.54 -16.14 -12.02
CA ALA A 254 -1.69 -15.09 -12.60
C ALA A 254 -0.73 -15.65 -13.66
N VAL A 255 -0.15 -16.83 -13.42
CA VAL A 255 0.76 -17.49 -14.39
C VAL A 255 0.00 -17.95 -15.64
N GLU A 256 -1.23 -18.40 -15.50
CA GLU A 256 -2.04 -18.89 -16.60
C GLU A 256 -2.66 -17.77 -17.44
N LEU A 257 -2.72 -16.53 -16.91
CA LEU A 257 -3.31 -15.37 -17.60
C LEU A 257 -2.40 -14.78 -18.67
N VAL A 258 -1.09 -14.87 -18.52
CA VAL A 258 -0.16 -14.19 -19.42
C VAL A 258 0.00 -14.94 -20.75
N ARG A 259 0.25 -14.17 -21.81
CA ARG A 259 0.63 -14.71 -23.11
C ARG A 259 2.06 -15.28 -23.10
N LYS A 260 2.45 -15.93 -24.16
CA LYS A 260 3.86 -16.28 -24.40
C LYS A 260 4.74 -15.02 -24.37
N GLY A 261 5.85 -15.08 -23.65
CA GLY A 261 6.76 -13.96 -23.41
C GLY A 261 6.20 -12.90 -22.45
N GLY A 262 5.08 -13.17 -21.75
CA GLY A 262 4.47 -12.25 -20.81
C GLY A 262 5.13 -12.25 -19.42
N THR A 263 4.78 -11.27 -18.61
CA THR A 263 5.32 -11.07 -17.24
C THR A 263 4.24 -11.27 -16.19
N VAL A 264 4.58 -12.01 -15.14
CA VAL A 264 3.78 -12.13 -13.92
C VAL A 264 4.48 -11.42 -12.78
N ASN A 265 3.77 -10.56 -12.05
CA ASN A 265 4.27 -9.94 -10.83
C ASN A 265 3.42 -10.36 -9.61
N PHE A 266 4.05 -11.02 -8.67
CA PHE A 266 3.46 -11.43 -7.39
C PHE A 266 3.71 -10.35 -6.34
N PHE A 267 2.75 -9.44 -6.18
CA PHE A 267 2.78 -8.42 -5.14
C PHE A 267 2.05 -8.87 -3.87
N GLY A 268 0.97 -9.60 -4.01
CA GLY A 268 0.21 -10.14 -2.90
C GLY A 268 0.96 -11.24 -2.15
N GLY A 269 1.44 -10.94 -0.93
CA GLY A 269 2.14 -11.91 -0.09
C GLY A 269 1.19 -12.97 0.49
N CYS A 270 1.45 -14.26 0.23
CA CYS A 270 0.78 -15.39 0.85
C CYS A 270 1.18 -15.57 2.33
N ALA A 271 0.43 -16.38 3.06
CA ALA A 271 0.75 -16.73 4.44
C ALA A 271 2.07 -17.54 4.51
N LYS A 272 2.83 -17.38 5.60
CA LYS A 272 4.06 -18.16 5.82
C LYS A 272 3.78 -19.66 5.78
N GLY A 273 4.63 -20.40 5.07
CA GLY A 273 4.51 -21.86 4.90
C GLY A 273 3.56 -22.28 3.77
N THR A 274 3.02 -21.32 3.01
CA THR A 274 2.20 -21.60 1.83
C THR A 274 3.09 -21.98 0.64
N HIS A 275 2.64 -22.95 -0.15
CA HIS A 275 3.32 -23.40 -1.37
C HIS A 275 2.32 -23.34 -2.54
N VAL A 276 2.82 -23.06 -3.73
CA VAL A 276 2.06 -23.00 -4.98
C VAL A 276 2.66 -23.99 -5.96
N GLN A 277 1.83 -24.82 -6.58
CA GLN A 277 2.26 -25.70 -7.67
C GLN A 277 2.12 -24.94 -9.00
N LEU A 278 3.19 -24.92 -9.78
CA LEU A 278 3.24 -24.26 -11.07
C LEU A 278 3.58 -25.26 -12.17
N ASP A 279 2.92 -25.11 -13.33
CA ASP A 279 3.21 -25.91 -14.51
C ASP A 279 4.55 -25.46 -15.13
N THR A 280 5.59 -26.28 -14.93
CA THR A 280 6.93 -25.99 -15.45
C THR A 280 6.99 -26.01 -16.98
N ASN A 281 6.13 -26.80 -17.63
CA ASN A 281 6.05 -26.86 -19.09
C ASN A 281 5.46 -25.55 -19.65
N LEU A 282 4.39 -25.04 -19.01
CA LEU A 282 3.82 -23.75 -19.36
C LEU A 282 4.87 -22.64 -19.23
N ILE A 283 5.54 -22.56 -18.08
CA ILE A 283 6.52 -21.50 -17.82
C ILE A 283 7.68 -21.55 -18.81
N HIS A 284 8.26 -22.74 -19.01
CA HIS A 284 9.45 -22.89 -19.86
C HIS A 284 9.16 -22.67 -21.35
N TYR A 285 8.14 -23.33 -21.91
CA TYR A 285 7.84 -23.26 -23.33
C TYR A 285 7.03 -22.03 -23.76
N SER A 286 6.57 -21.25 -22.79
CA SER A 286 5.96 -19.94 -23.05
C SER A 286 6.90 -18.78 -22.71
N ASP A 287 8.13 -19.04 -22.24
CA ASP A 287 9.11 -18.00 -21.91
C ASP A 287 8.53 -16.94 -20.94
N ILE A 288 7.84 -17.42 -19.89
CA ILE A 288 7.16 -16.54 -18.93
C ILE A 288 8.17 -15.95 -17.94
N THR A 289 8.19 -14.63 -17.83
CA THR A 289 8.94 -13.93 -16.78
C THR A 289 8.12 -13.89 -15.49
N MET A 290 8.70 -14.39 -14.39
CA MET A 290 8.09 -14.32 -13.06
C MET A 290 8.89 -13.40 -12.16
N ARG A 291 8.21 -12.44 -11.54
CA ARG A 291 8.78 -11.48 -10.59
C ARG A 291 7.94 -11.43 -9.30
N ALA A 292 8.55 -10.94 -8.25
CA ALA A 292 7.84 -10.60 -7.02
C ALA A 292 8.35 -9.24 -6.54
N THR A 293 7.44 -8.38 -6.13
CA THR A 293 7.78 -7.05 -5.60
C THR A 293 7.29 -6.94 -4.17
N PHE A 294 8.16 -6.43 -3.31
CA PHE A 294 7.85 -6.19 -1.91
C PHE A 294 8.11 -4.72 -1.57
N HIS A 295 7.10 -4.07 -0.95
CA HIS A 295 7.24 -2.76 -0.35
C HIS A 295 7.61 -1.64 -1.36
N HIS A 296 8.14 -0.51 -0.88
CA HIS A 296 8.53 0.66 -1.64
C HIS A 296 10.00 1.06 -1.39
N THR A 297 10.50 2.02 -2.15
CA THR A 297 11.81 2.67 -1.93
C THR A 297 11.63 4.18 -1.79
N PRO A 298 12.58 4.93 -1.19
CA PRO A 298 12.48 6.39 -1.05
C PRO A 298 12.25 7.10 -2.39
N ARG A 299 12.92 6.67 -3.45
CA ARG A 299 12.74 7.24 -4.80
C ARG A 299 11.30 7.07 -5.32
N ILE A 300 10.73 5.91 -5.10
CA ILE A 300 9.33 5.64 -5.52
C ILE A 300 8.34 6.46 -4.68
N CYS A 301 8.61 6.66 -3.38
CA CYS A 301 7.77 7.49 -2.51
C CYS A 301 7.70 8.95 -2.98
N GLN A 302 8.83 9.54 -3.39
CA GLN A 302 8.85 10.89 -3.96
C GLN A 302 7.99 10.98 -5.24
N ARG A 303 8.09 9.97 -6.11
CA ARG A 303 7.30 9.90 -7.34
C ARG A 303 5.81 9.70 -7.05
N ALA A 304 5.47 8.90 -6.06
CA ALA A 304 4.10 8.70 -5.63
C ALA A 304 3.46 10.02 -5.13
N LEU A 305 4.15 10.77 -4.27
CA LEU A 305 3.67 12.07 -3.83
C LEU A 305 3.51 13.06 -5.00
N ALA A 306 4.47 13.09 -5.92
CA ALA A 306 4.39 13.94 -7.12
C ALA A 306 3.22 13.54 -8.03
N MET A 307 2.93 12.23 -8.16
CA MET A 307 1.77 11.73 -8.90
C MET A 307 0.46 12.15 -8.25
N ILE A 308 0.34 12.01 -6.91
CA ILE A 308 -0.87 12.45 -6.17
C ILE A 308 -1.09 13.96 -6.31
N ALA A 309 -0.02 14.74 -6.31
CA ALA A 309 -0.09 16.19 -6.49
C ALA A 309 -0.41 16.61 -7.94
N SER A 310 -0.41 15.68 -8.89
CA SER A 310 -0.78 15.97 -10.27
C SER A 310 -2.30 15.91 -10.44
N GLU A 311 -2.84 16.72 -11.36
CA GLU A 311 -4.29 16.75 -11.67
C GLU A 311 -4.80 15.44 -12.31
N ARG A 312 -3.90 14.54 -12.71
CA ARG A 312 -4.25 13.27 -13.36
C ARG A 312 -4.63 12.17 -12.37
N PHE A 313 -4.15 12.24 -11.11
CA PHE A 313 -4.40 11.21 -10.11
C PHE A 313 -5.68 11.51 -9.33
N GLN A 314 -6.61 10.57 -9.30
CA GLN A 314 -7.94 10.72 -8.67
C GLN A 314 -7.88 10.30 -7.19
N ALA A 315 -7.16 11.06 -6.35
CA ALA A 315 -6.94 10.72 -4.94
C ALA A 315 -8.25 10.54 -4.15
N GLU A 316 -9.25 11.41 -4.40
CA GLU A 316 -10.55 11.37 -3.75
C GLU A 316 -11.33 10.07 -4.01
N ALA A 317 -11.04 9.38 -5.13
CA ALA A 317 -11.70 8.11 -5.44
C ALA A 317 -11.28 6.96 -4.52
N PHE A 318 -10.16 7.09 -3.83
CA PHE A 318 -9.63 6.08 -2.91
C PHE A 318 -10.07 6.28 -1.47
N ILE A 319 -10.49 7.49 -1.08
CA ILE A 319 -10.91 7.81 0.28
C ILE A 319 -12.43 7.83 0.33
N THR A 320 -13.02 6.70 0.66
CA THR A 320 -14.47 6.47 0.58
C THR A 320 -15.18 6.48 1.93
N GLY A 321 -14.43 6.67 3.01
CA GLY A 321 -14.97 6.78 4.36
C GLY A 321 -14.15 7.72 5.23
N HIS A 322 -14.82 8.29 6.25
CA HIS A 322 -14.21 9.13 7.27
C HIS A 322 -14.71 8.69 8.64
N ALA A 323 -13.81 8.68 9.63
CA ALA A 323 -14.15 8.35 11.00
C ALA A 323 -13.18 9.04 11.98
N HIS A 324 -13.59 9.21 13.22
CA HIS A 324 -12.70 9.64 14.29
C HIS A 324 -11.91 8.46 14.88
N LEU A 325 -10.76 8.77 15.50
CA LEU A 325 -9.89 7.76 16.10
C LEU A 325 -10.63 6.82 17.09
N TYR A 326 -11.56 7.35 17.88
CA TYR A 326 -12.35 6.55 18.83
C TYR A 326 -13.31 5.55 18.14
N GLU A 327 -13.57 5.68 16.85
CA GLU A 327 -14.40 4.77 16.05
C GLU A 327 -13.59 3.67 15.36
N LEU A 328 -12.27 3.63 15.52
CA LEU A 328 -11.35 2.77 14.77
C LEU A 328 -11.74 1.28 14.82
N ASN A 329 -12.14 0.77 15.98
CA ASN A 329 -12.58 -0.62 16.12
C ASN A 329 -13.81 -0.93 15.25
N LYS A 330 -14.80 -0.02 15.25
CA LYS A 330 -15.99 -0.14 14.40
C LYS A 330 -15.62 -0.13 12.91
N VAL A 331 -14.64 0.70 12.54
CA VAL A 331 -14.12 0.73 11.16
C VAL A 331 -13.49 -0.61 10.79
N PHE A 332 -12.67 -1.22 11.66
CA PHE A 332 -12.09 -2.54 11.41
C PHE A 332 -13.16 -3.64 11.32
N GLU A 333 -14.16 -3.62 12.18
CA GLU A 333 -15.30 -4.53 12.09
C GLU A 333 -16.04 -4.40 10.74
N GLN A 334 -16.30 -3.18 10.29
CA GLN A 334 -16.91 -2.92 9.00
C GLN A 334 -16.05 -3.43 7.83
N LEU A 335 -14.74 -3.20 7.87
CA LEU A 335 -13.79 -3.69 6.87
C LEU A 335 -13.73 -5.22 6.84
N MET A 336 -13.91 -5.90 7.99
CA MET A 336 -14.00 -7.35 8.03
C MET A 336 -15.25 -7.87 7.30
N HIS A 337 -16.35 -7.14 7.34
CA HIS A 337 -17.61 -7.48 6.67
C HIS A 337 -17.70 -6.95 5.23
N ARG A 338 -16.62 -6.35 4.71
CA ARG A 338 -16.48 -5.87 3.32
C ARG A 338 -17.59 -4.90 2.90
N ASN A 339 -17.57 -3.74 3.49
CA ASN A 339 -18.58 -2.67 3.33
C ASN A 339 -18.41 -1.79 2.08
N ASN A 340 -17.77 -2.25 1.01
CA ASN A 340 -17.44 -1.51 -0.22
C ASN A 340 -16.53 -0.27 -0.02
N GLN A 341 -16.02 -0.02 1.18
CA GLN A 341 -15.05 1.05 1.41
C GLN A 341 -13.67 0.64 0.90
N ILE A 342 -12.99 1.57 0.22
CA ILE A 342 -11.63 1.38 -0.27
C ILE A 342 -10.66 1.73 0.86
N LYS A 343 -10.64 2.99 1.30
CA LYS A 343 -9.91 3.47 2.47
C LYS A 343 -10.79 4.37 3.32
N THR A 344 -10.60 4.30 4.63
CA THR A 344 -11.22 5.23 5.57
C THR A 344 -10.17 6.17 6.11
N ALA A 345 -10.40 7.46 6.02
CA ALA A 345 -9.59 8.49 6.66
C ALA A 345 -9.95 8.55 8.16
N ILE A 346 -8.96 8.33 9.00
CA ILE A 346 -9.07 8.38 10.46
C ILE A 346 -8.50 9.71 10.92
N VAL A 347 -9.33 10.51 11.60
CA VAL A 347 -8.93 11.80 12.17
C VAL A 347 -8.80 11.64 13.68
N PRO A 348 -7.63 11.92 14.26
CA PRO A 348 -7.41 11.85 15.70
C PRO A 348 -8.20 12.88 16.52
#